data_b755bf7052e35ae92e3d0eba29020896
#
_entry.id   b755bf7052e35ae92e3d0eba29020896
#
_cell.length_a   1.000
_cell.length_b   1.000
_cell.length_c   1.000
_cell.angle_alpha   90.00
_cell.angle_beta   90.00
_cell.angle_gamma   90.00
#
_symmetry.space_group_name_H-M   'P 1'
#
loop_
_entity.id
_entity.type
_entity.pdbx_description
1 polymer ?
#
loop_
_entity_poly.entity_id
_entity_poly.type
_entity_poly.pdbx_seq_one_letter_code
_entity_poly.pdbx_strand_id
1 'polypeptide(L)'
;MRRIERSFYFLETYMQWFKQWGLALVFSLAAAGASAQSATASGIKFDDTMDLRGAKVQLNGAGTRYRGPFKVYAAGLYMARKASTPEEAFSTPGAKRVSITMLREIDSNELGKLFSRAIEDNMEKAAFSKLVPGVMRMSQVFSDHKKLVTGDSFTIDWIPGTGTIISVKGVAQGDPFKEPEFYTAMLRIWLGPN
;
A
#
# COMPACT_ATOMS: atom_id res chain seq x y z
N MET A 1 -24.23 -60.80 -53.63
CA MET A 1 -24.24 -60.19 -52.31
C MET A 1 -23.66 -58.78 -52.40
N ARG A 2 -24.50 -57.81 -52.28
CA ARG A 2 -24.23 -56.41 -52.49
C ARG A 2 -23.83 -55.78 -51.16
N ARG A 3 -23.16 -54.65 -51.27
CA ARG A 3 -22.83 -53.65 -50.25
C ARG A 3 -21.47 -53.88 -49.56
N ILE A 4 -20.49 -53.09 -49.99
CA ILE A 4 -19.73 -52.12 -49.20
C ILE A 4 -18.80 -51.40 -50.19
N GLU A 5 -19.30 -50.43 -50.92
CA GLU A 5 -18.50 -49.39 -51.62
C GLU A 5 -19.29 -48.09 -51.68
N ARG A 6 -19.33 -47.42 -50.56
CA ARG A 6 -19.75 -46.01 -50.47
C ARG A 6 -19.32 -45.41 -49.13
N SER A 7 -18.03 -45.32 -48.90
CA SER A 7 -17.59 -44.55 -47.71
C SER A 7 -16.21 -43.91 -47.83
N PHE A 8 -15.70 -43.73 -49.02
CA PHE A 8 -14.37 -43.11 -49.18
C PHE A 8 -14.33 -41.79 -49.94
N TYR A 9 -15.47 -41.25 -50.37
CA TYR A 9 -15.49 -39.99 -51.13
C TYR A 9 -15.87 -38.75 -50.31
N PHE A 10 -16.03 -38.88 -49.00
CA PHE A 10 -16.47 -37.75 -48.15
C PHE A 10 -15.35 -37.11 -47.34
N LEU A 11 -14.15 -37.64 -47.39
CA LEU A 11 -12.99 -37.14 -46.58
C LEU A 11 -11.99 -36.29 -47.38
N GLU A 12 -12.02 -36.31 -48.70
CA GLU A 12 -11.08 -35.50 -49.48
C GLU A 12 -11.54 -34.07 -49.76
N THR A 13 -12.83 -33.79 -49.67
CA THR A 13 -13.36 -32.44 -49.97
C THR A 13 -13.23 -31.47 -48.77
N TYR A 14 -13.07 -32.01 -47.55
CA TYR A 14 -12.89 -31.18 -46.36
C TYR A 14 -11.46 -30.72 -46.10
N MET A 15 -10.49 -31.37 -46.71
CA MET A 15 -9.06 -31.06 -46.47
C MET A 15 -8.50 -30.04 -47.44
N GLN A 16 -9.23 -29.71 -48.53
CA GLN A 16 -8.81 -28.67 -49.48
C GLN A 16 -9.28 -27.26 -49.07
N TRP A 17 -10.29 -27.16 -48.22
CA TRP A 17 -10.82 -25.86 -47.80
C TRP A 17 -10.00 -25.21 -46.67
N PHE A 18 -9.20 -26.00 -45.92
CA PHE A 18 -8.34 -25.49 -44.84
C PHE A 18 -7.00 -24.94 -45.30
N LYS A 19 -6.65 -25.04 -46.58
CA LYS A 19 -5.35 -24.54 -47.09
C LYS A 19 -5.37 -23.11 -47.63
N GLN A 20 -6.51 -22.48 -47.71
CA GLN A 20 -6.61 -21.12 -48.30
C GLN A 20 -7.00 -20.02 -47.29
N TRP A 21 -7.19 -20.35 -45.99
CA TRP A 21 -7.52 -19.37 -44.96
C TRP A 21 -6.47 -19.25 -43.84
N GLY A 22 -5.29 -19.69 -44.12
CA GLY A 22 -4.18 -19.68 -43.16
C GLY A 22 -3.19 -18.56 -43.40
N LEU A 23 -3.58 -17.30 -43.38
CA LEU A 23 -2.62 -16.16 -43.30
C LEU A 23 -3.38 -14.83 -43.11
N ALA A 24 -4.08 -14.68 -42.00
CA ALA A 24 -4.44 -13.35 -41.45
C ALA A 24 -4.71 -13.50 -39.94
N LEU A 25 -3.77 -14.08 -39.20
CA LEU A 25 -3.71 -13.88 -37.77
C LEU A 25 -2.98 -12.54 -37.57
N VAL A 26 -3.73 -11.45 -37.73
CA VAL A 26 -3.35 -10.15 -37.27
C VAL A 26 -3.12 -10.31 -35.76
N PHE A 27 -1.86 -10.29 -35.36
CA PHE A 27 -1.44 -10.09 -33.99
C PHE A 27 -1.90 -8.66 -33.60
N SER A 28 -3.15 -8.55 -33.20
CA SER A 28 -3.59 -7.44 -32.37
C SER A 28 -2.84 -7.59 -31.04
N LEU A 29 -1.64 -7.01 -30.98
CA LEU A 29 -0.99 -6.67 -29.73
C LEU A 29 -1.97 -5.66 -29.06
N ALA A 30 -2.94 -6.18 -28.35
CA ALA A 30 -3.61 -5.40 -27.33
C ALA A 30 -2.49 -5.03 -26.34
N ALA A 31 -1.92 -3.85 -26.55
CA ALA A 31 -1.24 -3.15 -25.49
C ALA A 31 -2.30 -3.01 -24.40
N ALA A 32 -2.30 -3.98 -23.45
CA ALA A 32 -2.96 -3.84 -22.18
C ALA A 32 -2.24 -2.64 -21.55
N GLY A 33 -2.75 -1.44 -21.85
CA GLY A 33 -2.40 -0.25 -21.11
C GLY A 33 -2.66 -0.61 -19.66
N ALA A 34 -1.59 -0.74 -18.88
CA ALA A 34 -1.68 -0.82 -17.45
C ALA A 34 -2.38 0.47 -17.03
N SER A 35 -3.71 0.42 -16.94
CA SER A 35 -4.49 1.49 -16.35
C SER A 35 -3.97 1.63 -14.94
N ALA A 36 -3.28 2.72 -14.69
CA ALA A 36 -2.86 3.12 -13.36
C ALA A 36 -4.15 3.20 -12.52
N GLN A 37 -4.41 2.17 -11.73
CA GLN A 37 -5.65 1.99 -11.00
C GLN A 37 -5.49 2.68 -9.64
N SER A 38 -5.75 3.99 -9.61
CA SER A 38 -5.75 4.75 -8.36
C SER A 38 -6.77 4.16 -7.40
N ALA A 39 -6.36 3.90 -6.15
CA ALA A 39 -7.30 3.50 -5.11
C ALA A 39 -7.94 4.73 -4.46
N THR A 40 -9.20 4.59 -4.06
CA THR A 40 -9.93 5.63 -3.34
C THR A 40 -10.43 5.09 -2.01
N ALA A 41 -10.12 5.78 -0.91
CA ALA A 41 -10.63 5.47 0.42
C ALA A 41 -11.38 6.68 0.98
N SER A 42 -12.67 6.54 1.21
CA SER A 42 -13.56 7.61 1.71
C SER A 42 -13.43 8.95 0.98
N GLY A 43 -13.31 8.90 -0.36
CA GLY A 43 -13.19 10.09 -1.20
C GLY A 43 -11.75 10.62 -1.37
N ILE A 44 -10.78 10.09 -0.63
CA ILE A 44 -9.36 10.42 -0.79
C ILE A 44 -8.76 9.52 -1.85
N LYS A 45 -8.21 10.12 -2.89
CA LYS A 45 -7.52 9.42 -3.98
C LYS A 45 -6.05 9.18 -3.60
N PHE A 46 -5.58 7.95 -3.82
CA PHE A 46 -4.19 7.54 -3.70
C PHE A 46 -3.67 7.16 -5.08
N ASP A 47 -2.63 7.82 -5.55
CA ASP A 47 -2.01 7.50 -6.83
C ASP A 47 -1.30 6.15 -6.76
N ASP A 48 -1.28 5.40 -7.85
CA ASP A 48 -0.67 4.06 -7.90
C ASP A 48 0.82 4.06 -7.59
N THR A 49 1.52 5.11 -7.98
CA THR A 49 2.97 5.24 -7.79
C THR A 49 3.33 6.67 -7.42
N MET A 50 4.42 6.82 -6.70
CA MET A 50 5.02 8.13 -6.42
C MET A 50 6.54 8.02 -6.34
N ASP A 51 7.22 9.15 -6.46
CA ASP A 51 8.63 9.27 -6.06
C ASP A 51 8.71 9.57 -4.57
N LEU A 52 9.54 8.82 -3.88
CA LEU A 52 9.84 9.01 -2.47
C LEU A 52 11.34 9.21 -2.30
N ARG A 53 11.78 10.48 -2.39
CA ARG A 53 13.20 10.87 -2.28
C ARG A 53 14.11 10.12 -3.25
N GLY A 54 13.70 10.05 -4.53
CA GLY A 54 14.43 9.38 -5.60
C GLY A 54 14.16 7.87 -5.71
N ALA A 55 13.35 7.29 -4.81
CA ALA A 55 12.92 5.90 -4.90
C ALA A 55 11.48 5.84 -5.42
N LYS A 56 11.25 5.13 -6.52
CA LYS A 56 9.89 4.86 -7.01
C LYS A 56 9.22 3.84 -6.10
N VAL A 57 8.07 4.22 -5.52
CA VAL A 57 7.23 3.34 -4.70
C VAL A 57 5.84 3.22 -5.32
N GLN A 58 5.19 2.09 -5.06
CA GLN A 58 3.85 1.79 -5.55
C GLN A 58 2.89 1.59 -4.38
N LEU A 59 1.63 1.93 -4.61
CA LEU A 59 0.58 1.74 -3.62
C LEU A 59 0.37 0.24 -3.36
N ASN A 60 0.61 -0.18 -2.13
CA ASN A 60 0.34 -1.55 -1.67
C ASN A 60 -1.15 -1.76 -1.36
N GLY A 61 -1.75 -0.77 -0.71
CA GLY A 61 -3.16 -0.75 -0.36
C GLY A 61 -3.56 0.55 0.30
N ALA A 62 -4.85 0.84 0.32
CA ALA A 62 -5.43 1.99 1.01
C ALA A 62 -6.71 1.59 1.74
N GLY A 63 -7.00 2.29 2.84
CA GLY A 63 -8.16 2.01 3.67
C GLY A 63 -8.57 3.20 4.52
N THR A 64 -9.72 3.06 5.18
CA THR A 64 -10.26 4.07 6.10
C THR A 64 -10.21 3.54 7.52
N ARG A 65 -9.66 4.33 8.45
CA ARG A 65 -9.73 4.04 9.89
C ARG A 65 -11.04 4.55 10.45
N TYR A 66 -11.72 3.67 11.19
CA TYR A 66 -12.94 3.99 11.91
C TYR A 66 -12.70 3.99 13.41
N ARG A 67 -13.47 4.81 14.13
CA ARG A 67 -13.64 4.74 15.60
C ARG A 67 -15.13 4.72 15.90
N GLY A 68 -15.65 3.55 16.25
CA GLY A 68 -17.10 3.33 16.24
C GLY A 68 -17.67 3.60 14.84
N PRO A 69 -18.75 4.38 14.70
CA PRO A 69 -19.34 4.68 13.39
C PRO A 69 -18.59 5.79 12.61
N PHE A 70 -17.58 6.42 13.20
CA PHE A 70 -16.96 7.61 12.66
C PHE A 70 -15.71 7.29 11.85
N LYS A 71 -15.62 7.84 10.63
CA LYS A 71 -14.41 7.85 9.82
C LYS A 71 -13.43 8.84 10.43
N VAL A 72 -12.20 8.39 10.70
CA VAL A 72 -11.17 9.22 11.34
C VAL A 72 -10.20 9.74 10.30
N TYR A 73 -9.63 8.85 9.49
CA TYR A 73 -8.71 9.19 8.42
C TYR A 73 -8.73 8.13 7.31
N ALA A 74 -8.26 8.50 6.12
CA ALA A 74 -7.87 7.58 5.06
C ALA A 74 -6.36 7.40 5.10
N ALA A 75 -5.88 6.17 4.88
CA ALA A 75 -4.47 5.84 4.86
C ALA A 75 -4.12 4.99 3.63
N GLY A 76 -2.95 5.24 3.04
CA GLY A 76 -2.36 4.45 1.96
C GLY A 76 -0.94 4.05 2.30
N LEU A 77 -0.60 2.78 2.09
CA LEU A 77 0.74 2.24 2.24
C LEU A 77 1.41 2.14 0.88
N TYR A 78 2.57 2.76 0.72
CA TYR A 78 3.41 2.69 -0.46
C TYR A 78 4.71 1.96 -0.14
N MET A 79 5.18 1.14 -1.07
CA MET A 79 6.37 0.31 -0.92
C MET A 79 7.09 0.16 -2.25
N ALA A 80 8.39 -0.21 -2.22
CA ALA A 80 9.17 -0.47 -3.42
C ALA A 80 8.59 -1.64 -4.26
N ARG A 81 7.99 -2.62 -3.62
CA ARG A 81 7.23 -3.73 -4.24
C ARG A 81 6.02 -4.07 -3.40
N LYS A 82 4.98 -4.63 -4.02
CA LYS A 82 3.77 -5.07 -3.31
C LYS A 82 4.07 -6.24 -2.37
N ALA A 83 3.36 -6.26 -1.26
CA ALA A 83 3.34 -7.32 -0.26
C ALA A 83 1.91 -7.80 -0.07
N SER A 84 1.73 -9.11 0.09
CA SER A 84 0.41 -9.75 0.26
C SER A 84 0.11 -10.06 1.72
N THR A 85 1.14 -10.10 2.57
CA THR A 85 1.01 -10.36 4.01
C THR A 85 1.67 -9.26 4.84
N PRO A 86 1.29 -9.10 6.12
CA PRO A 86 1.98 -8.19 7.04
C PRO A 86 3.48 -8.47 7.14
N GLU A 87 3.88 -9.73 7.23
CA GLU A 87 5.28 -10.17 7.35
C GLU A 87 6.10 -9.76 6.12
N GLU A 88 5.53 -9.93 4.92
CA GLU A 88 6.14 -9.43 3.68
C GLU A 88 6.27 -7.90 3.71
N ALA A 89 5.24 -7.19 4.18
CA ALA A 89 5.29 -5.73 4.27
C ALA A 89 6.37 -5.26 5.25
N PHE A 90 6.54 -5.95 6.39
CA PHE A 90 7.59 -5.64 7.35
C PHE A 90 8.99 -5.92 6.79
N SER A 91 9.19 -7.07 6.14
CA SER A 91 10.49 -7.53 5.65
C SER A 91 10.88 -6.98 4.28
N THR A 92 9.96 -6.46 3.48
CA THR A 92 10.27 -5.89 2.16
C THR A 92 11.31 -4.78 2.28
N PRO A 93 12.45 -4.86 1.57
CA PRO A 93 13.46 -3.80 1.60
C PRO A 93 13.02 -2.58 0.78
N GLY A 94 13.75 -1.47 0.96
CA GLY A 94 13.54 -0.24 0.21
C GLY A 94 12.69 0.80 0.95
N ALA A 95 12.44 1.90 0.27
CA ALA A 95 11.67 3.00 0.81
C ALA A 95 10.19 2.61 0.98
N LYS A 96 9.56 3.12 2.04
CA LYS A 96 8.14 2.89 2.35
C LYS A 96 7.52 4.18 2.85
N ARG A 97 6.24 4.39 2.58
CA ARG A 97 5.45 5.51 3.10
C ARG A 97 4.08 5.04 3.56
N VAL A 98 3.68 5.46 4.74
CA VAL A 98 2.27 5.54 5.12
C VAL A 98 1.84 6.99 4.93
N SER A 99 0.87 7.22 4.04
CA SER A 99 0.28 8.53 3.78
C SER A 99 -1.11 8.58 4.40
N ILE A 100 -1.39 9.59 5.22
CA ILE A 100 -2.63 9.70 5.98
C ILE A 100 -3.26 11.05 5.72
N THR A 101 -4.58 11.05 5.46
CA THR A 101 -5.39 12.28 5.30
C THR A 101 -6.56 12.22 6.27
N MET A 102 -6.71 13.25 7.08
CA MET A 102 -7.74 13.34 8.08
C MET A 102 -9.13 13.52 7.45
N LEU A 103 -10.11 12.75 7.92
CA LEU A 103 -11.52 12.84 7.50
C LEU A 103 -12.40 13.58 8.53
N ARG A 104 -11.83 13.88 9.69
CA ARG A 104 -12.43 14.69 10.74
C ARG A 104 -11.35 15.37 11.58
N GLU A 105 -11.75 16.36 12.35
CA GLU A 105 -10.88 16.97 13.34
C GLU A 105 -10.56 15.98 14.47
N ILE A 106 -9.32 15.98 14.90
CA ILE A 106 -8.83 15.25 16.07
C ILE A 106 -7.82 16.12 16.83
N ASP A 107 -7.86 16.05 18.15
CA ASP A 107 -6.80 16.58 19.00
C ASP A 107 -5.51 15.81 18.73
N SER A 108 -4.42 16.50 18.42
CA SER A 108 -3.18 15.87 17.99
C SER A 108 -2.49 15.11 19.12
N ASN A 109 -2.64 15.56 20.36
CA ASN A 109 -2.14 14.83 21.52
C ASN A 109 -2.92 13.52 21.74
N GLU A 110 -4.24 13.53 21.51
CA GLU A 110 -5.04 12.30 21.51
C GLU A 110 -4.55 11.32 20.42
N LEU A 111 -4.27 11.83 19.21
CA LEU A 111 -3.75 11.00 18.12
C LEU A 111 -2.40 10.35 18.48
N GLY A 112 -1.47 11.12 19.07
CA GLY A 112 -0.19 10.61 19.54
C GLY A 112 -0.33 9.51 20.59
N LYS A 113 -1.25 9.67 21.55
CA LYS A 113 -1.56 8.65 22.57
C LYS A 113 -2.17 7.39 21.94
N LEU A 114 -3.07 7.54 20.96
CA LEU A 114 -3.67 6.40 20.25
C LEU A 114 -2.61 5.61 19.49
N PHE A 115 -1.68 6.27 18.83
CA PHE A 115 -0.58 5.62 18.12
C PHE A 115 0.37 4.91 19.09
N SER A 116 0.74 5.54 20.19
CA SER A 116 1.60 4.93 21.22
C SER A 116 0.97 3.65 21.76
N ARG A 117 -0.33 3.69 22.09
CA ARG A 117 -1.06 2.50 22.56
C ARG A 117 -1.14 1.42 21.47
N ALA A 118 -1.46 1.80 20.23
CA ALA A 118 -1.53 0.81 19.15
C ALA A 118 -0.19 0.14 18.85
N ILE A 119 0.94 0.83 19.04
CA ILE A 119 2.27 0.21 18.96
C ILE A 119 2.44 -0.78 20.11
N GLU A 120 2.16 -0.37 21.34
CA GLU A 120 2.28 -1.20 22.54
C GLU A 120 1.44 -2.49 22.44
N ASP A 121 0.18 -2.37 22.04
CA ASP A 121 -0.78 -3.47 21.92
C ASP A 121 -0.38 -4.50 20.84
N ASN A 122 0.48 -4.10 19.89
CA ASN A 122 0.94 -4.96 18.79
C ASN A 122 2.40 -5.40 18.90
N MET A 123 3.00 -5.29 20.08
CA MET A 123 4.41 -5.67 20.31
C MET A 123 4.59 -6.45 21.62
N GLU A 124 5.62 -7.31 21.61
CA GLU A 124 6.11 -7.91 22.84
C GLU A 124 6.69 -6.85 23.78
N LYS A 125 6.41 -6.94 25.08
CA LYS A 125 6.81 -5.94 26.09
C LYS A 125 8.30 -5.62 26.07
N ALA A 126 9.16 -6.63 25.91
CA ALA A 126 10.60 -6.44 25.87
C ALA A 126 11.07 -5.67 24.62
N ALA A 127 10.40 -5.90 23.47
CA ALA A 127 10.66 -5.16 22.23
C ALA A 127 10.15 -3.72 22.32
N PHE A 128 8.94 -3.53 22.83
CA PHE A 128 8.35 -2.21 23.05
C PHE A 128 9.21 -1.34 23.97
N SER A 129 9.71 -1.90 25.09
CA SER A 129 10.55 -1.15 26.05
C SER A 129 11.77 -0.50 25.42
N LYS A 130 12.34 -1.12 24.39
CA LYS A 130 13.50 -0.55 23.64
C LYS A 130 13.11 0.64 22.78
N LEU A 131 11.84 0.73 22.36
CA LEU A 131 11.34 1.78 21.49
C LEU A 131 10.64 2.92 22.24
N VAL A 132 10.48 2.82 23.57
CA VAL A 132 9.83 3.84 24.39
C VAL A 132 10.37 5.25 24.12
N PRO A 133 11.69 5.50 24.05
CA PRO A 133 12.20 6.85 23.76
C PRO A 133 11.72 7.36 22.39
N GLY A 134 11.72 6.51 21.36
CA GLY A 134 11.20 6.85 20.03
C GLY A 134 9.68 7.11 20.04
N VAL A 135 8.91 6.28 20.74
CA VAL A 135 7.46 6.44 20.89
C VAL A 135 7.11 7.75 21.61
N MET A 136 7.85 8.10 22.66
CA MET A 136 7.68 9.38 23.36
C MET A 136 7.97 10.57 22.44
N ARG A 137 9.08 10.51 21.68
CA ARG A 137 9.42 11.57 20.72
C ARG A 137 8.36 11.68 19.60
N MET A 138 7.85 10.57 19.07
CA MET A 138 6.73 10.58 18.13
C MET A 138 5.49 11.24 18.74
N SER A 139 5.15 10.90 19.97
CA SER A 139 4.00 11.50 20.66
C SER A 139 4.16 13.02 20.78
N GLN A 140 5.39 13.49 21.06
CA GLN A 140 5.72 14.92 21.12
C GLN A 140 5.52 15.59 19.75
N VAL A 141 5.95 14.97 18.64
CA VAL A 141 5.73 15.48 17.27
C VAL A 141 4.26 15.81 17.04
N PHE A 142 3.35 14.96 17.48
CA PHE A 142 1.92 15.24 17.36
C PHE A 142 1.45 16.29 18.37
N SER A 143 1.95 16.29 19.60
CA SER A 143 1.56 17.25 20.64
C SER A 143 1.97 18.69 20.32
N ASP A 144 2.99 18.90 19.49
CA ASP A 144 3.42 20.23 19.02
C ASP A 144 2.37 20.88 18.09
N HIS A 145 1.43 20.08 17.57
CA HIS A 145 0.29 20.53 16.79
C HIS A 145 -0.99 20.46 17.67
N LYS A 146 -1.69 21.55 17.88
CA LYS A 146 -2.89 21.55 18.74
C LYS A 146 -3.96 20.59 18.23
N LYS A 147 -4.19 20.59 16.90
CA LYS A 147 -5.18 19.73 16.24
C LYS A 147 -4.85 19.51 14.78
N LEU A 148 -5.33 18.41 14.25
CA LEU A 148 -5.43 18.12 12.83
C LEU A 148 -6.89 18.20 12.41
N VAL A 149 -7.17 18.97 11.35
CA VAL A 149 -8.55 19.13 10.84
C VAL A 149 -8.76 18.29 9.58
N THR A 150 -10.01 18.18 9.14
CA THR A 150 -10.36 17.49 7.88
C THR A 150 -9.54 18.06 6.73
N GLY A 151 -8.90 17.16 5.95
CA GLY A 151 -8.01 17.49 4.85
C GLY A 151 -6.53 17.66 5.23
N ASP A 152 -6.22 17.85 6.51
CA ASP A 152 -4.83 17.83 6.96
C ASP A 152 -4.22 16.46 6.72
N SER A 153 -2.94 16.43 6.37
CA SER A 153 -2.22 15.20 6.09
C SER A 153 -0.96 15.07 6.92
N PHE A 154 -0.54 13.85 7.16
CA PHE A 154 0.79 13.52 7.65
C PHE A 154 1.31 12.24 6.99
N THR A 155 2.62 12.10 6.94
CA THR A 155 3.27 10.92 6.38
C THR A 155 4.27 10.35 7.35
N ILE A 156 4.48 9.03 7.25
CA ILE A 156 5.51 8.29 7.98
C ILE A 156 6.33 7.56 6.93
N ASP A 157 7.55 8.02 6.72
CA ASP A 157 8.43 7.57 5.66
C ASP A 157 9.60 6.77 6.22
N TRP A 158 9.82 5.58 5.74
CA TRP A 158 11.08 4.87 5.91
C TRP A 158 11.99 5.13 4.71
N ILE A 159 13.15 5.70 4.96
CA ILE A 159 14.18 5.95 3.93
C ILE A 159 15.44 5.17 4.32
N PRO A 160 15.85 4.16 3.54
CA PRO A 160 17.08 3.41 3.79
C PRO A 160 18.28 4.35 3.97
N GLY A 161 19.10 4.09 5.00
CA GLY A 161 20.26 4.92 5.34
C GLY A 161 19.94 6.25 6.04
N THR A 162 18.68 6.69 6.04
CA THR A 162 18.25 7.93 6.74
C THR A 162 17.47 7.61 8.01
N GLY A 163 16.51 6.68 7.96
CA GLY A 163 15.61 6.34 9.06
C GLY A 163 14.16 6.70 8.78
N THR A 164 13.33 6.69 9.83
CA THR A 164 11.91 7.07 9.76
C THR A 164 11.77 8.59 9.89
N ILE A 165 11.06 9.19 8.95
CA ILE A 165 10.74 10.62 8.94
C ILE A 165 9.23 10.75 9.09
N ILE A 166 8.78 11.54 10.07
CA ILE A 166 7.38 11.93 10.22
C ILE A 166 7.25 13.35 9.67
N SER A 167 6.30 13.56 8.78
CA SER A 167 5.98 14.90 8.26
C SER A 167 4.52 15.21 8.54
N VAL A 168 4.23 16.41 9.03
CA VAL A 168 2.89 16.91 9.27
C VAL A 168 2.65 18.09 8.32
N LYS A 169 1.55 18.04 7.56
CA LYS A 169 1.21 19.06 6.55
C LYS A 169 2.38 19.33 5.56
N GLY A 170 3.10 18.27 5.19
CA GLY A 170 4.24 18.34 4.28
C GLY A 170 5.57 18.78 4.89
N VAL A 171 5.61 19.15 6.16
CA VAL A 171 6.82 19.60 6.86
C VAL A 171 7.36 18.48 7.74
N ALA A 172 8.64 18.08 7.54
CA ALA A 172 9.30 17.09 8.38
C ALA A 172 9.44 17.59 9.82
N GLN A 173 9.19 16.71 10.77
CA GLN A 173 9.17 17.01 12.19
C GLN A 173 10.40 16.43 12.89
N GLY A 174 11.33 17.31 13.23
CA GLY A 174 12.57 16.93 13.92
C GLY A 174 13.47 15.99 13.13
N ASP A 175 14.40 15.35 13.82
CA ASP A 175 15.37 14.42 13.24
C ASP A 175 14.74 13.06 12.90
N PRO A 176 15.25 12.34 11.88
CA PRO A 176 14.80 10.99 11.59
C PRO A 176 15.01 10.03 12.77
N PHE A 177 14.09 9.09 12.96
CA PHE A 177 14.29 7.96 13.88
C PHE A 177 15.18 6.93 13.19
N LYS A 178 16.34 6.65 13.77
CA LYS A 178 17.38 5.85 13.11
C LYS A 178 17.10 4.34 13.15
N GLU A 179 16.35 3.87 14.12
CA GLU A 179 16.08 2.47 14.38
C GLU A 179 15.09 1.91 13.35
N PRO A 180 15.45 0.90 12.54
CA PRO A 180 14.54 0.28 11.57
C PRO A 180 13.30 -0.34 12.25
N GLU A 181 13.49 -0.84 13.48
CA GLU A 181 12.44 -1.44 14.30
C GLU A 181 11.33 -0.43 14.61
N PHE A 182 11.68 0.86 14.72
CA PHE A 182 10.70 1.91 14.96
C PHE A 182 9.68 2.02 13.80
N TYR A 183 10.14 1.99 12.54
CA TYR A 183 9.25 1.99 11.40
C TYR A 183 8.36 0.75 11.35
N THR A 184 8.93 -0.42 11.63
CA THR A 184 8.16 -1.67 11.70
C THR A 184 7.11 -1.60 12.81
N ALA A 185 7.44 -1.04 13.96
CA ALA A 185 6.49 -0.81 15.05
C ALA A 185 5.35 0.14 14.62
N MET A 186 5.66 1.20 13.88
CA MET A 186 4.64 2.10 13.33
C MET A 186 3.71 1.36 12.33
N LEU A 187 4.24 0.51 11.45
CA LEU A 187 3.42 -0.26 10.52
C LEU A 187 2.46 -1.21 11.24
N ARG A 188 2.81 -1.72 12.41
CA ARG A 188 1.94 -2.60 13.20
C ARG A 188 0.65 -1.94 13.67
N ILE A 189 0.57 -0.60 13.67
CA ILE A 189 -0.68 0.14 13.93
C ILE A 189 -1.79 -0.27 12.94
N TRP A 190 -1.42 -0.62 11.71
CA TRP A 190 -2.36 -0.96 10.64
C TRP A 190 -2.30 -2.43 10.22
N LEU A 191 -1.15 -3.07 10.39
CA LEU A 191 -0.88 -4.43 9.93
C LEU A 191 -0.67 -5.42 11.08
N GLY A 192 -0.76 -4.99 12.31
CA GLY A 192 -0.69 -5.85 13.49
C GLY A 192 -1.98 -6.63 13.73
N PRO A 193 -1.96 -7.61 14.65
CA PRO A 193 -3.11 -8.47 14.94
C PRO A 193 -4.22 -7.79 15.73
N ASN A 194 -4.00 -6.62 16.36
CA ASN A 194 -4.94 -5.90 17.25
C ASN A 194 -5.41 -4.57 16.68
#